data_8c7ac54674361770cb917f75bf4efa03
#
_entry.id   8c7ac54674361770cb917f75bf4efa03
#
_cell.length_a   1.000
_cell.length_b   1.000
_cell.length_c   1.000
_cell.angle_alpha   90.00
_cell.angle_beta   90.00
_cell.angle_gamma   90.00
#
_symmetry.space_group_name_H-M   'P 1'
#
loop_
_entity.id
_entity.type
_entity.pdbx_description
1 polymer ?
#
loop_
_entity_poly.entity_id
_entity_poly.type
_entity_poly.pdbx_seq_one_letter_code
_entity_poly.pdbx_strand_id
1 'polypeptide(L)'
;MTTQNLVIRPIRSEDIASVQDFLLKQLRDLFHQEGQVAITDDVWGLGKTYLEPENCNMWAVFTPAGTVVGSAAICAYNDRIELLKGRYHLPATAEVGRCYIDAGLRRQGIGSKLVGLMTDFCRQHGYKMLYLHTHHFLPGGFNFWQKQGFEIILDQGGSFEIVHMEKRL
;
A
#
# COMPACT_ATOMS: atom_id res chain seq x y z
N MET A 1 -22.50 2.23 5.87
CA MET A 1 -21.84 1.21 6.72
C MET A 1 -21.05 1.92 7.80
N THR A 2 -21.26 1.53 9.02
CA THR A 2 -20.41 1.98 10.13
C THR A 2 -19.19 1.08 10.24
N THR A 3 -18.04 1.64 10.57
CA THR A 3 -16.76 0.90 10.73
C THR A 3 -16.76 -0.12 11.88
N GLN A 4 -17.84 -0.19 12.65
CA GLN A 4 -17.92 -0.96 13.89
C GLN A 4 -17.79 -2.48 13.74
N ASN A 5 -17.95 -3.02 12.53
CA ASN A 5 -17.90 -4.46 12.28
C ASN A 5 -16.90 -4.90 11.19
N LEU A 6 -15.96 -4.00 10.82
CA LEU A 6 -14.93 -4.35 9.86
C LEU A 6 -13.81 -5.16 10.53
N VAL A 7 -13.35 -6.20 9.86
CA VAL A 7 -12.20 -7.01 10.29
C VAL A 7 -10.98 -6.64 9.47
N ILE A 8 -9.90 -6.24 10.12
CA ILE A 8 -8.60 -5.98 9.47
C ILE A 8 -7.65 -7.10 9.90
N ARG A 9 -7.15 -7.84 8.95
CA ARG A 9 -6.20 -8.94 9.21
C ARG A 9 -5.28 -9.20 8.03
N PRO A 10 -4.14 -9.89 8.24
CA PRO A 10 -3.34 -10.41 7.14
C PRO A 10 -4.19 -11.30 6.22
N ILE A 11 -3.92 -11.23 4.92
CA ILE A 11 -4.58 -12.09 3.94
C ILE A 11 -4.09 -13.53 4.06
N ARG A 12 -4.91 -14.47 3.62
CA ARG A 12 -4.63 -15.90 3.54
C ARG A 12 -4.77 -16.36 2.09
N SER A 13 -4.37 -17.60 1.82
CA SER A 13 -4.48 -18.16 0.46
C SER A 13 -5.90 -18.14 -0.08
N GLU A 14 -6.89 -18.36 0.76
CA GLU A 14 -8.30 -18.30 0.37
C GLU A 14 -8.80 -16.89 0.02
N ASP A 15 -8.10 -15.84 0.45
CA ASP A 15 -8.49 -14.46 0.19
C ASP A 15 -7.95 -13.92 -1.15
N ILE A 16 -7.00 -14.61 -1.78
CA ILE A 16 -6.25 -14.10 -2.95
C ILE A 16 -7.19 -13.61 -4.06
N ALA A 17 -8.16 -14.41 -4.46
CA ALA A 17 -9.07 -14.05 -5.54
C ALA A 17 -9.87 -12.77 -5.23
N SER A 18 -10.44 -12.69 -4.02
CA SER A 18 -11.22 -11.53 -3.57
C SER A 18 -10.38 -10.25 -3.47
N VAL A 19 -9.13 -10.39 -3.02
CA VAL A 19 -8.20 -9.26 -2.92
C VAL A 19 -7.74 -8.82 -4.31
N GLN A 20 -7.48 -9.74 -5.23
CA GLN A 20 -7.18 -9.40 -6.63
C GLN A 20 -8.33 -8.63 -7.27
N ASP A 21 -9.56 -9.09 -7.13
CA ASP A 21 -10.75 -8.41 -7.67
C ASP A 21 -10.89 -7.00 -7.10
N PHE A 22 -10.68 -6.83 -5.79
CA PHE A 22 -10.69 -5.53 -5.15
C PHE A 22 -9.60 -4.60 -5.71
N LEU A 23 -8.34 -5.08 -5.82
CA LEU A 23 -7.24 -4.30 -6.36
C LEU A 23 -7.49 -3.88 -7.80
N LEU A 24 -7.93 -4.79 -8.66
CA LEU A 24 -8.24 -4.51 -10.05
C LEU A 24 -9.34 -3.46 -10.18
N LYS A 25 -10.36 -3.53 -9.32
CA LYS A 25 -11.42 -2.51 -9.28
C LYS A 25 -10.84 -1.15 -8.88
N GLN A 26 -10.06 -1.07 -7.80
CA GLN A 26 -9.45 0.18 -7.35
C GLN A 26 -8.55 0.79 -8.42
N LEU A 27 -7.74 -0.01 -9.08
CA LEU A 27 -6.86 0.44 -10.15
C LEU A 27 -7.65 1.02 -11.35
N ARG A 28 -8.74 0.39 -11.75
CA ARG A 28 -9.63 0.93 -12.79
C ARG A 28 -10.31 2.24 -12.38
N ASP A 29 -10.78 2.29 -11.14
CA ASP A 29 -11.56 3.45 -10.65
C ASP A 29 -10.69 4.68 -10.38
N LEU A 30 -9.41 4.49 -10.01
CA LEU A 30 -8.51 5.56 -9.60
C LEU A 30 -7.57 6.05 -10.70
N PHE A 31 -7.23 5.20 -11.66
CA PHE A 31 -6.30 5.51 -12.74
C PHE A 31 -7.05 5.54 -14.07
N HIS A 32 -7.42 6.75 -14.52
CA HIS A 32 -8.29 6.94 -15.67
C HIS A 32 -7.54 7.13 -17.00
N GLN A 33 -6.23 7.40 -16.96
CA GLN A 33 -5.44 7.63 -18.17
C GLN A 33 -4.70 6.35 -18.56
N GLU A 34 -4.67 6.09 -19.88
CA GLU A 34 -3.89 5.00 -20.43
C GLU A 34 -2.41 5.12 -20.03
N GLY A 35 -1.83 4.05 -19.49
CA GLY A 35 -0.47 4.01 -19.00
C GLY A 35 -0.25 4.51 -17.56
N GLN A 36 -1.25 5.07 -16.88
CA GLN A 36 -1.15 5.40 -15.44
C GLN A 36 -1.16 4.17 -14.55
N VAL A 37 -1.78 3.10 -15.00
CA VAL A 37 -1.86 1.83 -14.29
C VAL A 37 -0.86 0.85 -14.89
N ALA A 38 0.13 0.48 -14.08
CA ALA A 38 0.81 -0.79 -14.27
C ALA A 38 0.12 -1.84 -13.39
N ILE A 39 -0.67 -2.71 -14.00
CA ILE A 39 -1.06 -3.97 -13.36
C ILE A 39 0.20 -4.83 -13.40
N THR A 40 0.94 -4.78 -12.32
CA THR A 40 2.23 -5.44 -12.19
C THR A 40 2.07 -6.88 -11.70
N ASP A 41 3.13 -7.65 -11.79
CA ASP A 41 3.16 -9.08 -11.44
C ASP A 41 2.72 -9.36 -10.00
N ASP A 42 2.84 -8.38 -9.09
CA ASP A 42 2.41 -8.51 -7.70
C ASP A 42 0.89 -8.68 -7.56
N VAL A 43 0.10 -8.05 -8.42
CA VAL A 43 -1.37 -8.20 -8.40
C VAL A 43 -1.78 -9.60 -8.87
N TRP A 44 -1.12 -10.11 -9.91
CA TRP A 44 -1.40 -11.43 -10.44
C TRP A 44 -0.80 -12.56 -9.59
N GLY A 45 0.30 -12.28 -8.89
CA GLY A 45 1.02 -13.22 -8.05
C GLY A 45 0.99 -12.83 -6.56
N LEU A 46 -0.18 -12.45 -6.00
CA LEU A 46 -0.29 -11.98 -4.61
C LEU A 46 0.33 -12.95 -3.59
N GLY A 47 0.05 -14.23 -3.73
CA GLY A 47 0.56 -15.25 -2.82
C GLY A 47 2.09 -15.31 -2.84
N LYS A 48 2.67 -15.38 -4.04
CA LYS A 48 4.11 -15.42 -4.23
C LYS A 48 4.80 -14.16 -3.73
N THR A 49 4.17 -13.01 -3.91
CA THR A 49 4.76 -11.71 -3.55
C THR A 49 4.64 -11.40 -2.07
N TYR A 50 3.48 -11.64 -1.46
CA TYR A 50 3.17 -11.15 -0.12
C TYR A 50 2.97 -12.23 0.94
N LEU A 51 2.70 -13.49 0.56
CA LEU A 51 2.49 -14.58 1.52
C LEU A 51 3.70 -15.50 1.68
N GLU A 52 4.45 -15.75 0.62
CA GLU A 52 5.61 -16.63 0.68
C GLU A 52 6.83 -16.00 1.38
N PRO A 53 7.22 -14.73 1.08
CA PRO A 53 8.38 -14.13 1.76
C PRO A 53 8.04 -13.73 3.21
N GLU A 54 8.89 -14.13 4.15
CA GLU A 54 8.70 -13.78 5.58
C GLU A 54 8.82 -12.28 5.87
N ASN A 55 9.54 -11.54 5.02
CA ASN A 55 9.74 -10.09 5.15
C ASN A 55 8.72 -9.26 4.37
N CYS A 56 7.68 -9.88 3.83
CA CYS A 56 6.55 -9.23 3.17
C CYS A 56 5.26 -9.59 3.89
N ASN A 57 4.25 -8.74 3.77
CA ASN A 57 2.90 -9.04 4.24
C ASN A 57 1.87 -8.16 3.52
N MET A 58 0.64 -8.61 3.53
CA MET A 58 -0.49 -7.84 3.04
C MET A 58 -1.68 -8.00 3.97
N TRP A 59 -2.33 -6.90 4.27
CA TRP A 59 -3.56 -6.86 5.06
C TRP A 59 -4.73 -6.50 4.14
N ALA A 60 -5.88 -7.04 4.47
CA ALA A 60 -7.14 -6.62 3.88
C ALA A 60 -8.17 -6.28 4.95
N VAL A 61 -9.11 -5.46 4.55
CA VAL A 61 -10.26 -5.03 5.36
C VAL A 61 -11.48 -5.74 4.83
N PHE A 62 -12.16 -6.47 5.71
CA PHE A 62 -13.32 -7.29 5.35
C PHE A 62 -14.58 -6.76 6.02
N THR A 63 -15.68 -6.77 5.29
CA THR A 63 -17.02 -6.63 5.88
C THR A 63 -17.40 -7.89 6.64
N PRO A 64 -18.46 -7.86 7.49
CA PRO A 64 -18.99 -9.08 8.13
C PRO A 64 -19.41 -10.17 7.14
N ALA A 65 -19.77 -9.80 5.91
CA ALA A 65 -20.09 -10.73 4.82
C ALA A 65 -18.86 -11.28 4.09
N GLY A 66 -17.64 -10.87 4.49
CA GLY A 66 -16.41 -11.32 3.87
C GLY A 66 -15.97 -10.56 2.61
N THR A 67 -16.66 -9.46 2.26
CA THR A 67 -16.28 -8.61 1.12
C THR A 67 -15.05 -7.80 1.46
N VAL A 68 -14.06 -7.77 0.56
CA VAL A 68 -12.86 -6.92 0.70
C VAL A 68 -13.20 -5.48 0.37
N VAL A 69 -12.88 -4.57 1.29
CA VAL A 69 -13.17 -3.13 1.17
C VAL A 69 -11.93 -2.25 1.45
N GLY A 70 -10.79 -2.86 1.66
CA GLY A 70 -9.52 -2.15 1.84
C GLY A 70 -8.34 -3.09 1.78
N SER A 71 -7.17 -2.55 1.51
CA SER A 71 -5.90 -3.27 1.45
C SER A 71 -4.71 -2.39 1.79
N ALA A 72 -3.61 -3.01 2.21
CA ALA A 72 -2.29 -2.41 2.30
C ALA A 72 -1.22 -3.51 2.29
N ALA A 73 -0.09 -3.26 1.68
CA ALA A 73 1.01 -4.22 1.56
C ALA A 73 2.35 -3.63 1.94
N ILE A 74 3.24 -4.48 2.43
CA ILE A 74 4.65 -4.20 2.73
C ILE A 74 5.51 -5.27 2.09
N CYS A 75 6.58 -4.84 1.42
CA CYS A 75 7.68 -5.70 0.98
C CYS A 75 9.03 -4.99 1.14
N ALA A 76 10.11 -5.74 1.05
CA ALA A 76 11.43 -5.14 0.97
C ALA A 76 11.54 -4.25 -0.28
N TYR A 77 12.11 -3.05 -0.11
CA TYR A 77 12.41 -2.17 -1.25
C TYR A 77 13.56 -2.75 -2.08
N ASN A 78 13.42 -2.76 -3.40
CA ASN A 78 14.34 -3.44 -4.31
C ASN A 78 15.21 -2.51 -5.18
N ASP A 79 15.26 -1.22 -4.84
CA ASP A 79 16.08 -0.20 -5.52
C ASP A 79 15.79 -0.02 -7.03
N ARG A 80 14.55 -0.34 -7.46
CA ARG A 80 14.17 -0.26 -8.88
C ARG A 80 13.93 1.14 -9.42
N ILE A 81 13.78 2.14 -8.53
CA ILE A 81 13.50 3.52 -8.92
C ILE A 81 14.82 4.22 -9.22
N GLU A 82 15.10 4.48 -10.50
CA GLU A 82 16.38 5.05 -10.94
C GLU A 82 16.71 6.37 -10.25
N LEU A 83 15.72 7.25 -10.06
CA LEU A 83 15.90 8.55 -9.39
C LEU A 83 16.29 8.45 -7.91
N LEU A 84 16.07 7.30 -7.29
CA LEU A 84 16.34 7.05 -5.87
C LEU A 84 17.43 5.99 -5.67
N LYS A 85 18.05 5.53 -6.74
CA LYS A 85 19.02 4.44 -6.72
C LYS A 85 20.18 4.71 -5.77
N GLY A 86 20.45 3.74 -4.91
CA GLY A 86 21.53 3.85 -3.90
C GLY A 86 21.21 4.74 -2.70
N ARG A 87 19.99 5.32 -2.63
CA ARG A 87 19.57 6.14 -1.50
C ARG A 87 19.42 5.37 -0.21
N TYR A 88 18.95 4.13 -0.29
CA TYR A 88 18.52 3.36 0.87
C TYR A 88 19.45 2.18 1.19
N HIS A 89 19.56 1.88 2.48
CA HIS A 89 20.10 0.61 2.94
C HIS A 89 19.03 -0.48 2.77
N LEU A 90 19.13 -1.26 1.71
CA LEU A 90 18.06 -2.17 1.26
C LEU A 90 17.60 -3.17 2.33
N PRO A 91 18.51 -3.82 3.11
CA PRO A 91 18.09 -4.77 4.16
C PRO A 91 17.21 -4.15 5.24
N ALA A 92 17.27 -2.82 5.42
CA ALA A 92 16.52 -2.10 6.44
C ALA A 92 15.39 -1.20 5.87
N THR A 93 15.09 -1.31 4.59
CA THR A 93 14.09 -0.48 3.93
C THR A 93 12.95 -1.30 3.37
N ALA A 94 11.73 -0.98 3.77
CA ALA A 94 10.50 -1.57 3.25
C ALA A 94 9.74 -0.57 2.37
N GLU A 95 9.01 -1.09 1.41
CA GLU A 95 8.11 -0.32 0.55
C GLU A 95 6.66 -0.59 0.91
N VAL A 96 5.91 0.49 1.15
CA VAL A 96 4.46 0.46 1.28
C VAL A 96 3.84 0.46 -0.11
N GLY A 97 2.91 -0.45 -0.35
CA GLY A 97 2.19 -0.54 -1.62
C GLY A 97 0.75 -0.97 -1.45
N ARG A 98 -0.02 -0.85 -2.52
CA ARG A 98 -1.40 -1.35 -2.61
C ARG A 98 -2.30 -0.91 -1.46
N CYS A 99 -2.12 0.33 -0.98
CA CYS A 99 -2.93 0.92 0.08
C CYS A 99 -4.15 1.61 -0.54
N TYR A 100 -5.27 0.92 -0.50
CA TYR A 100 -6.54 1.39 -1.05
C TYR A 100 -7.67 1.15 -0.05
N ILE A 101 -8.62 2.10 0.00
CA ILE A 101 -9.86 1.99 0.79
C ILE A 101 -11.03 2.28 -0.14
N ASP A 102 -12.06 1.45 -0.07
CA ASP A 102 -13.31 1.69 -0.78
C ASP A 102 -13.82 3.12 -0.53
N ALA A 103 -14.29 3.78 -1.59
CA ALA A 103 -14.66 5.19 -1.53
C ALA A 103 -15.66 5.52 -0.41
N GLY A 104 -16.63 4.64 -0.18
CA GLY A 104 -17.65 4.82 0.86
C GLY A 104 -17.14 4.68 2.29
N LEU A 105 -15.91 4.17 2.48
CA LEU A 105 -15.33 3.91 3.80
C LEU A 105 -14.11 4.78 4.10
N ARG A 106 -13.76 5.70 3.22
CA ARG A 106 -12.66 6.64 3.44
C ARG A 106 -12.94 7.60 4.59
N ARG A 107 -11.87 8.16 5.17
CA ARG A 107 -11.91 9.15 6.27
C ARG A 107 -12.56 8.63 7.57
N GLN A 108 -12.54 7.31 7.77
CA GLN A 108 -13.06 6.65 8.98
C GLN A 108 -11.94 5.99 9.82
N GLY A 109 -10.68 6.40 9.61
CA GLY A 109 -9.53 5.91 10.36
C GLY A 109 -8.99 4.55 9.92
N ILE A 110 -9.56 3.90 8.91
CA ILE A 110 -9.13 2.58 8.41
C ILE A 110 -7.68 2.64 7.90
N GLY A 111 -7.36 3.66 7.11
CA GLY A 111 -6.00 3.85 6.59
C GLY A 111 -4.96 3.98 7.69
N SER A 112 -5.26 4.74 8.74
CA SER A 112 -4.36 4.90 9.90
C SER A 112 -4.15 3.60 10.66
N LYS A 113 -5.19 2.76 10.78
CA LYS A 113 -5.06 1.41 11.38
C LYS A 113 -4.16 0.51 10.54
N LEU A 114 -4.32 0.53 9.21
CA LEU A 114 -3.45 -0.22 8.31
C LEU A 114 -1.99 0.24 8.41
N VAL A 115 -1.74 1.56 8.45
CA VAL A 115 -0.38 2.09 8.64
C VAL A 115 0.22 1.63 9.98
N GLY A 116 -0.56 1.60 11.04
CA GLY A 116 -0.12 1.07 12.34
C GLY A 116 0.32 -0.38 12.24
N LEU A 117 -0.49 -1.25 11.63
CA LEU A 117 -0.16 -2.67 11.44
C LEU A 117 1.09 -2.87 10.57
N MET A 118 1.23 -2.12 9.49
CA MET A 118 2.42 -2.16 8.64
C MET A 118 3.67 -1.71 9.41
N THR A 119 3.56 -0.66 10.20
CA THR A 119 4.65 -0.13 11.02
C THR A 119 5.13 -1.15 12.06
N ASP A 120 4.19 -1.80 12.74
CA ASP A 120 4.51 -2.83 13.75
C ASP A 120 5.20 -4.04 13.10
N PHE A 121 4.68 -4.50 11.96
CA PHE A 121 5.31 -5.56 11.18
C PHE A 121 6.74 -5.19 10.78
N CYS A 122 6.95 -3.97 10.27
CA CYS A 122 8.27 -3.51 9.85
C CYS A 122 9.26 -3.45 11.01
N ARG A 123 8.84 -2.98 12.18
CA ARG A 123 9.69 -2.98 13.38
C ARG A 123 10.08 -4.38 13.81
N GLN A 124 9.13 -5.32 13.79
CA GLN A 124 9.37 -6.72 14.13
C GLN A 124 10.34 -7.42 13.16
N HIS A 125 10.38 -6.98 11.90
CA HIS A 125 11.25 -7.55 10.85
C HIS A 125 12.55 -6.76 10.62
N GLY A 126 12.88 -5.82 11.51
CA GLY A 126 14.15 -5.10 11.48
C GLY A 126 14.22 -3.96 10.47
N TYR A 127 13.13 -3.60 9.83
CA TYR A 127 13.09 -2.42 8.98
C TYR A 127 13.24 -1.13 9.80
N LYS A 128 13.95 -0.16 9.25
CA LYS A 128 14.21 1.15 9.86
C LYS A 128 13.68 2.31 9.03
N MET A 129 13.36 2.04 7.77
CA MET A 129 12.88 3.02 6.81
C MET A 129 11.70 2.46 6.04
N LEU A 130 10.67 3.28 5.89
CA LEU A 130 9.56 3.05 4.97
C LEU A 130 9.69 3.99 3.78
N TYR A 131 9.51 3.45 2.60
CA TYR A 131 9.40 4.19 1.34
C TYR A 131 8.02 3.94 0.73
N LEU A 132 7.48 4.93 0.06
CA LEU A 132 6.33 4.79 -0.82
C LEU A 132 6.38 5.82 -1.96
N HIS A 133 5.65 5.54 -3.02
CA HIS A 133 5.24 6.58 -3.93
C HIS A 133 3.72 6.65 -4.02
N THR A 134 3.21 7.84 -4.25
CA THR A 134 1.80 8.13 -4.45
C THR A 134 1.65 9.10 -5.62
N HIS A 135 0.42 9.53 -5.89
CA HIS A 135 0.11 10.44 -6.97
C HIS A 135 -0.76 11.57 -6.44
N HIS A 136 -0.55 12.80 -6.93
CA HIS A 136 -1.35 13.96 -6.49
C HIS A 136 -2.85 13.79 -6.73
N PHE A 137 -3.24 13.12 -7.82
CA PHE A 137 -4.64 12.91 -8.16
C PHE A 137 -5.36 11.87 -7.29
N LEU A 138 -4.64 11.04 -6.53
CA LEU A 138 -5.28 10.03 -5.68
C LEU A 138 -6.02 10.66 -4.50
N PRO A 139 -7.23 10.18 -4.17
CA PRO A 139 -7.99 10.66 -3.01
C PRO A 139 -7.20 10.50 -1.71
N GLY A 140 -7.10 11.58 -0.92
CA GLY A 140 -6.27 11.61 0.27
C GLY A 140 -4.77 11.76 -0.03
N GLY A 141 -4.27 11.15 -1.08
CA GLY A 141 -2.95 11.27 -1.68
C GLY A 141 -1.82 11.50 -0.67
N PHE A 142 -0.87 12.38 -1.02
CA PHE A 142 0.27 12.68 -0.17
C PHE A 142 -0.13 13.34 1.17
N ASN A 143 -1.25 14.06 1.25
CA ASN A 143 -1.73 14.66 2.50
C ASN A 143 -2.00 13.62 3.59
N PHE A 144 -2.61 12.49 3.21
CA PHE A 144 -2.81 11.38 4.13
C PHE A 144 -1.45 10.85 4.64
N TRP A 145 -0.51 10.63 3.75
CA TRP A 145 0.80 10.10 4.10
C TRP A 145 1.62 11.08 4.95
N GLN A 146 1.53 12.38 4.68
CA GLN A 146 2.15 13.40 5.54
C GLN A 146 1.60 13.34 6.96
N LYS A 147 0.28 13.18 7.13
CA LYS A 147 -0.35 13.00 8.45
C LYS A 147 0.09 11.72 9.16
N GLN A 148 0.50 10.70 8.40
CA GLN A 148 1.08 9.46 8.94
C GLN A 148 2.58 9.60 9.26
N GLY A 149 3.18 10.77 9.08
CA GLY A 149 4.57 11.05 9.39
C GLY A 149 5.55 10.79 8.24
N PHE A 150 5.06 10.60 7.01
CA PHE A 150 5.91 10.52 5.83
C PHE A 150 6.29 11.92 5.34
N GLU A 151 7.52 12.07 4.88
CA GLU A 151 8.06 13.30 4.30
C GLU A 151 8.26 13.13 2.79
N ILE A 152 8.00 14.20 2.03
CA ILE A 152 8.28 14.23 0.60
C ILE A 152 9.80 14.30 0.39
N ILE A 153 10.34 13.37 -0.38
CA ILE A 153 11.75 13.36 -0.77
C ILE A 153 11.96 13.77 -2.22
N LEU A 154 10.96 13.56 -3.06
CA LEU A 154 10.98 13.95 -4.46
C LEU A 154 9.55 14.08 -4.97
N ASP A 155 9.15 15.27 -5.39
CA ASP A 155 7.94 15.49 -6.17
C ASP A 155 8.33 15.45 -7.66
N GLN A 156 8.17 14.27 -8.24
CA GLN A 156 8.58 14.02 -9.62
C GLN A 156 7.66 14.70 -10.63
N GLY A 157 6.37 14.86 -10.29
CA GLY A 157 5.37 15.45 -11.18
C GLY A 157 5.13 14.61 -12.44
N GLY A 158 5.07 15.28 -13.59
CA GLY A 158 4.77 14.67 -14.88
C GLY A 158 3.32 14.28 -15.04
N SER A 159 2.99 13.50 -16.09
CA SER A 159 1.62 13.05 -16.39
C SER A 159 1.06 12.08 -15.35
N PHE A 160 1.92 11.42 -14.59
CA PHE A 160 1.55 10.51 -13.51
C PHE A 160 1.47 11.17 -12.14
N GLU A 161 1.88 12.43 -12.03
CA GLU A 161 1.85 13.23 -10.79
C GLU A 161 2.47 12.48 -9.59
N ILE A 162 3.63 11.83 -9.81
CA ILE A 162 4.29 10.95 -8.84
C ILE A 162 4.96 11.76 -7.74
N VAL A 163 4.71 11.38 -6.49
CA VAL A 163 5.36 11.91 -5.28
C VAL A 163 6.01 10.76 -4.52
N HIS A 164 7.32 10.86 -4.30
CA HIS A 164 8.09 9.89 -3.51
C HIS A 164 8.19 10.37 -2.07
N MET A 165 7.94 9.47 -1.13
CA MET A 165 7.89 9.80 0.29
C MET A 165 8.60 8.75 1.13
N GLU A 166 9.11 9.15 2.29
CA GLU A 166 9.76 8.23 3.23
C GLU A 166 9.38 8.55 4.68
N LYS A 167 9.51 7.55 5.53
CA LYS A 167 9.35 7.67 6.98
C LYS A 167 10.38 6.81 7.68
N ARG A 168 11.13 7.41 8.59
CA ARG A 168 12.01 6.67 9.51
C ARG A 168 11.18 6.06 10.65
N LEU A 169 11.46 4.80 10.98
CA LEU A 169 10.78 4.09 12.06
C LEU A 169 11.48 4.24 13.40
#